data_34b9110ff3793cd93d170fe00cc95a81
#
_entry.id   34b9110ff3793cd93d170fe00cc95a81
#
_cell.length_a   1.000
_cell.length_b   1.000
_cell.length_c   1.000
_cell.angle_alpha   90.00
_cell.angle_beta   90.00
_cell.angle_gamma   90.00
#
_symmetry.space_group_name_H-M   'P 1'
#
loop_
_entity.id
_entity.type
_entity.pdbx_description
1 polymer ?
#
loop_
_entity_poly.entity_id
_entity_poly.type
_entity_poly.pdbx_seq_one_letter_code
_entity_poly.pdbx_strand_id
1 'polypeptide(L)'
;KIRPLIFKFSPEVAHSLAIKTLKSNLIPSSKAIDSAILKTKLFGKNIKNPIGVAAGFDKNAEVYNPLFNLGFGFVEVGTITPNPQYGNPKPRVFRLEEDKALINRLGFNNSGSEEISARIKKNSAHGLLGINIGPNKDTKNRVEDYLKCFRKFYNLGDYITINISSPNTENLRDFHNKNELEELLDAIHKEKIKLKSNIPIAVKISPDIENNQIEIVAEMLNKYFVDIAIISNTSDINRDSLNNINKLEKGGLSGRPIEKISNDLIRIFYKLLGKNIKIIGVGGVDSGKGVLEKLLNGASLIQLYTGMVYNGPNIASKISNELNDILKNQGIKNISEIIGSKNWSWRARS
;
A
#
# COMPACT_ATOMS: atom_id res chain seq x y z
N LYS A 1 -22.67 12.64 -7.35
CA LYS A 1 -23.15 14.06 -7.27
C LYS A 1 -22.50 14.85 -6.09
N ILE A 2 -21.87 14.21 -5.09
CA ILE A 2 -21.30 14.88 -3.91
C ILE A 2 -19.83 15.32 -4.12
N ARG A 3 -19.09 14.67 -5.02
CA ARG A 3 -17.65 14.93 -5.25
C ARG A 3 -17.32 16.40 -5.56
N PRO A 4 -18.02 17.13 -6.48
CA PRO A 4 -17.70 18.53 -6.74
C PRO A 4 -17.81 19.42 -5.50
N LEU A 5 -18.72 19.09 -4.58
CA LEU A 5 -18.86 19.80 -3.30
C LEU A 5 -17.70 19.52 -2.37
N ILE A 6 -17.29 18.25 -2.24
CA ILE A 6 -16.13 17.84 -1.42
C ILE A 6 -14.83 18.45 -1.95
N PHE A 7 -14.70 18.61 -3.26
CA PHE A 7 -13.51 19.18 -3.89
C PHE A 7 -13.34 20.70 -3.65
N LYS A 8 -14.36 21.40 -3.17
CA LYS A 8 -14.23 22.79 -2.70
C LYS A 8 -13.45 22.89 -1.38
N PHE A 9 -13.36 21.82 -0.60
CA PHE A 9 -12.54 21.79 0.62
C PHE A 9 -11.08 21.45 0.30
N SER A 10 -10.16 21.90 1.17
CA SER A 10 -8.77 21.45 1.08
C SER A 10 -8.68 19.92 1.18
N PRO A 11 -7.67 19.28 0.55
CA PRO A 11 -7.56 17.82 0.54
C PRO A 11 -7.56 17.17 1.92
N GLU A 12 -6.90 17.77 2.92
CA GLU A 12 -6.88 17.23 4.29
C GLU A 12 -8.21 17.38 5.01
N VAL A 13 -8.93 18.49 4.80
CA VAL A 13 -10.28 18.67 5.36
C VAL A 13 -11.25 17.66 4.76
N ALA A 14 -11.19 17.45 3.43
CA ALA A 14 -12.00 16.44 2.75
C ALA A 14 -11.69 15.03 3.25
N HIS A 15 -10.41 14.72 3.48
CA HIS A 15 -10.00 13.43 4.06
C HIS A 15 -10.54 13.26 5.49
N SER A 16 -10.40 14.27 6.35
CA SER A 16 -10.92 14.23 7.72
C SER A 16 -12.44 14.04 7.75
N LEU A 17 -13.15 14.68 6.83
CA LEU A 17 -14.60 14.51 6.67
C LEU A 17 -14.95 13.08 6.24
N ALA A 18 -14.19 12.50 5.29
CA ALA A 18 -14.37 11.12 4.86
C ALA A 18 -14.18 10.13 6.02
N ILE A 19 -13.12 10.29 6.83
CA ILE A 19 -12.89 9.45 8.03
C ILE A 19 -14.06 9.59 9.02
N LYS A 20 -14.52 10.81 9.32
CA LYS A 20 -15.67 11.03 10.21
C LYS A 20 -16.94 10.35 9.69
N THR A 21 -17.23 10.49 8.40
CA THR A 21 -18.40 9.87 7.76
C THR A 21 -18.33 8.34 7.74
N LEU A 22 -17.13 7.77 7.54
CA LEU A 22 -16.94 6.32 7.65
C LEU A 22 -17.15 5.83 9.08
N LYS A 23 -16.65 6.56 10.08
CA LYS A 23 -16.86 6.23 11.51
C LYS A 23 -18.32 6.23 11.92
N SER A 24 -19.13 7.12 11.36
CA SER A 24 -20.57 7.20 11.68
C SER A 24 -21.41 6.11 11.01
N ASN A 25 -20.82 5.22 10.20
CA ASN A 25 -21.51 4.20 9.40
C ASN A 25 -22.64 4.76 8.50
N LEU A 26 -22.57 6.05 8.16
CA LEU A 26 -23.57 6.70 7.28
C LEU A 26 -23.36 6.39 5.79
N ILE A 27 -22.22 5.81 5.43
CA ILE A 27 -21.98 5.40 4.04
C ILE A 27 -22.61 4.01 3.84
N PRO A 28 -23.56 3.88 2.90
CA PRO A 28 -24.15 2.59 2.58
C PRO A 28 -23.05 1.56 2.19
N SER A 29 -23.20 0.36 2.67
CA SER A 29 -22.29 -0.73 2.26
C SER A 29 -22.38 -0.93 0.75
N SER A 30 -21.23 -1.01 0.10
CA SER A 30 -21.12 -1.35 -1.31
C SER A 30 -20.56 -2.76 -1.41
N LYS A 31 -21.42 -3.73 -1.71
CA LYS A 31 -20.96 -5.10 -1.85
C LYS A 31 -20.23 -5.26 -3.17
N ALA A 32 -18.94 -5.60 -3.11
CA ALA A 32 -18.24 -6.14 -4.27
C ALA A 32 -18.91 -7.44 -4.70
N ILE A 33 -18.82 -7.76 -5.99
CA ILE A 33 -19.32 -9.03 -6.51
C ILE A 33 -18.68 -10.21 -5.74
N ASP A 34 -19.49 -11.17 -5.31
CA ASP A 34 -18.99 -12.44 -4.78
C ASP A 34 -18.71 -13.38 -5.96
N SER A 35 -17.48 -13.41 -6.40
CA SER A 35 -17.05 -14.19 -7.56
C SER A 35 -15.89 -15.11 -7.20
N ALA A 36 -16.03 -16.39 -7.55
CA ALA A 36 -14.95 -17.37 -7.41
C ALA A 36 -13.70 -16.98 -8.22
N ILE A 37 -13.88 -16.24 -9.32
CA ILE A 37 -12.77 -15.76 -10.17
C ILE A 37 -11.86 -14.81 -9.40
N LEU A 38 -12.42 -13.95 -8.53
CA LEU A 38 -11.67 -12.94 -7.80
C LEU A 38 -11.17 -13.41 -6.43
N LYS A 39 -11.68 -14.56 -5.93
CA LYS A 39 -11.24 -15.08 -4.63
C LYS A 39 -9.79 -15.51 -4.68
N THR A 40 -9.04 -15.14 -3.65
CA THR A 40 -7.64 -15.49 -3.49
C THR A 40 -7.33 -15.80 -2.03
N LYS A 41 -6.10 -16.24 -1.77
CA LYS A 41 -5.60 -16.51 -0.41
C LYS A 41 -4.28 -15.81 -0.18
N LEU A 42 -4.12 -15.28 1.02
CA LEU A 42 -2.84 -14.79 1.52
C LEU A 42 -2.63 -15.33 2.95
N PHE A 43 -1.50 -16.00 3.20
CA PHE A 43 -1.17 -16.62 4.49
C PHE A 43 -2.30 -17.48 5.10
N GLY A 44 -2.94 -18.30 4.25
CA GLY A 44 -4.04 -19.16 4.66
C GLY A 44 -5.41 -18.48 4.81
N LYS A 45 -5.47 -17.15 4.85
CA LYS A 45 -6.74 -16.40 4.91
C LYS A 45 -7.36 -16.23 3.54
N ASN A 46 -8.67 -16.46 3.46
CA ASN A 46 -9.46 -16.23 2.25
C ASN A 46 -9.73 -14.73 2.09
N ILE A 47 -9.49 -14.21 0.90
CA ILE A 47 -9.74 -12.82 0.51
C ILE A 47 -10.77 -12.81 -0.62
N LYS A 48 -11.84 -12.02 -0.47
CA LYS A 48 -12.98 -11.99 -1.40
C LYS A 48 -12.60 -11.47 -2.79
N ASN A 49 -11.67 -10.52 -2.85
CA ASN A 49 -11.14 -9.94 -4.08
C ASN A 49 -9.75 -9.37 -3.82
N PRO A 50 -8.90 -9.17 -4.85
CA PRO A 50 -7.51 -8.75 -4.68
C PRO A 50 -7.32 -7.25 -4.38
N ILE A 51 -8.39 -6.48 -4.15
CA ILE A 51 -8.34 -5.02 -4.09
C ILE A 51 -8.34 -4.56 -2.63
N GLY A 52 -7.33 -3.81 -2.24
CA GLY A 52 -7.15 -3.29 -0.89
C GLY A 52 -6.92 -1.78 -0.83
N VAL A 53 -6.97 -1.27 0.39
CA VAL A 53 -6.65 0.13 0.71
C VAL A 53 -5.19 0.22 1.12
N ALA A 54 -4.44 1.15 0.51
CA ALA A 54 -3.05 1.40 0.86
C ALA A 54 -2.92 2.18 2.17
N ALA A 55 -1.82 1.95 2.89
CA ALA A 55 -1.42 2.77 4.02
C ALA A 55 -1.44 4.26 3.69
N GLY A 56 -1.77 5.09 4.68
CA GLY A 56 -1.92 6.54 4.55
C GLY A 56 -3.37 7.00 4.47
N PHE A 57 -4.33 6.14 4.13
CA PHE A 57 -5.75 6.48 4.19
C PHE A 57 -6.25 6.40 5.64
N ASP A 58 -6.19 5.25 6.27
CA ASP A 58 -6.52 5.05 7.69
C ASP A 58 -5.24 5.03 8.54
N LYS A 59 -4.72 6.22 8.84
CA LYS A 59 -3.44 6.36 9.55
C LYS A 59 -3.48 5.87 11.00
N ASN A 60 -4.65 5.97 11.62
CA ASN A 60 -4.85 5.73 13.04
C ASN A 60 -5.70 4.48 13.33
N ALA A 61 -5.93 3.63 12.35
CA ALA A 61 -6.79 2.45 12.46
C ALA A 61 -8.19 2.79 13.00
N GLU A 62 -8.82 3.80 12.40
CA GLU A 62 -10.12 4.31 12.82
C GLU A 62 -11.29 3.78 12.00
N VAL A 63 -11.02 3.34 10.75
CA VAL A 63 -12.08 3.03 9.77
C VAL A 63 -11.82 1.78 8.92
N TYR A 64 -10.89 0.90 9.32
CA TYR A 64 -10.60 -0.34 8.54
C TYR A 64 -11.84 -1.25 8.40
N ASN A 65 -12.69 -1.40 9.44
CA ASN A 65 -13.93 -2.18 9.34
C ASN A 65 -14.96 -1.54 8.38
N PRO A 66 -15.27 -0.23 8.46
CA PRO A 66 -16.03 0.45 7.41
C PRO A 66 -15.47 0.28 5.99
N LEU A 67 -14.15 0.25 5.81
CA LEU A 67 -13.54 0.01 4.50
C LEU A 67 -13.81 -1.39 3.96
N PHE A 68 -13.81 -2.43 4.80
CA PHE A 68 -14.26 -3.77 4.40
C PHE A 68 -15.73 -3.77 3.94
N ASN A 69 -16.59 -2.98 4.59
CA ASN A 69 -18.01 -2.84 4.20
C ASN A 69 -18.19 -2.13 2.86
N LEU A 70 -17.18 -1.37 2.39
CA LEU A 70 -17.15 -0.78 1.04
C LEU A 70 -16.69 -1.75 -0.05
N GLY A 71 -16.41 -3.01 0.31
CA GLY A 71 -16.06 -4.06 -0.64
C GLY A 71 -14.56 -4.27 -0.85
N PHE A 72 -13.69 -3.62 -0.09
CA PHE A 72 -12.26 -3.92 -0.12
C PHE A 72 -11.98 -5.31 0.45
N GLY A 73 -11.13 -6.08 -0.22
CA GLY A 73 -10.72 -7.41 0.19
C GLY A 73 -9.73 -7.41 1.37
N PHE A 74 -8.93 -6.35 1.47
CA PHE A 74 -7.98 -6.15 2.57
C PHE A 74 -7.71 -4.66 2.81
N VAL A 75 -7.17 -4.33 3.98
CA VAL A 75 -6.88 -2.94 4.37
C VAL A 75 -5.51 -2.88 5.03
N GLU A 76 -4.72 -1.86 4.70
CA GLU A 76 -3.47 -1.55 5.39
C GLU A 76 -3.60 -0.21 6.11
N VAL A 77 -3.40 -0.22 7.44
CA VAL A 77 -3.45 0.97 8.30
C VAL A 77 -2.05 1.53 8.54
N GLY A 78 -1.95 2.78 8.94
CA GLY A 78 -0.68 3.46 9.22
C GLY A 78 -0.28 4.43 8.09
N THR A 79 0.97 4.89 8.01
CA THR A 79 2.17 4.46 8.76
C THR A 79 2.09 4.89 10.22
N ILE A 80 2.39 3.96 11.11
CA ILE A 80 2.38 4.16 12.56
C ILE A 80 3.82 4.33 13.04
N THR A 81 4.05 5.31 13.88
CA THR A 81 5.34 5.57 14.53
C THR A 81 5.26 5.26 16.03
N PRO A 82 6.40 5.00 16.72
CA PRO A 82 6.38 4.75 18.16
C PRO A 82 5.64 5.81 18.95
N ASN A 83 6.00 7.07 18.75
CA ASN A 83 5.37 8.21 19.39
C ASN A 83 4.42 8.93 18.43
N PRO A 84 3.38 9.61 18.95
CA PRO A 84 2.54 10.48 18.12
C PRO A 84 3.38 11.56 17.44
N GLN A 85 3.01 11.90 16.19
CA GLN A 85 3.62 13.05 15.52
C GLN A 85 2.63 13.74 14.58
N TYR A 86 2.76 15.07 14.46
CA TYR A 86 1.87 15.88 13.64
C TYR A 86 2.20 15.83 12.15
N GLY A 87 3.41 15.37 11.79
CA GLY A 87 3.93 15.38 10.44
C GLY A 87 4.42 16.77 10.01
N ASN A 88 4.55 16.98 8.69
CA ASN A 88 5.06 18.21 8.14
C ASN A 88 4.05 19.38 8.21
N PRO A 89 4.47 20.65 8.11
CA PRO A 89 3.58 21.82 8.09
C PRO A 89 2.54 21.75 6.95
N LYS A 90 1.36 22.32 7.20
CA LYS A 90 0.29 22.50 6.20
C LYS A 90 0.51 23.77 5.38
N PRO A 91 0.07 23.82 4.09
CA PRO A 91 -0.58 22.76 3.31
C PRO A 91 0.43 21.68 2.90
N ARG A 92 -0.01 20.42 2.89
CA ARG A 92 0.87 19.27 2.64
C ARG A 92 0.24 18.17 1.79
N VAL A 93 -0.95 18.44 1.24
CA VAL A 93 -1.62 17.58 0.24
C VAL A 93 -2.22 18.45 -0.84
N PHE A 94 -1.94 18.12 -2.10
CA PHE A 94 -2.32 18.88 -3.27
C PHE A 94 -2.99 17.95 -4.29
N ARG A 95 -4.14 18.39 -4.84
CA ARG A 95 -4.80 17.68 -5.93
C ARG A 95 -4.27 18.18 -7.26
N LEU A 96 -4.08 17.24 -8.18
CA LEU A 96 -3.77 17.49 -9.59
C LEU A 96 -4.92 16.87 -10.39
N GLU A 97 -6.00 17.63 -10.57
CA GLU A 97 -7.26 17.10 -11.08
C GLU A 97 -7.16 16.66 -12.54
N GLU A 98 -6.45 17.40 -13.36
CA GLU A 98 -6.20 17.13 -14.77
C GLU A 98 -5.44 15.81 -14.94
N ASP A 99 -4.51 15.55 -14.01
CA ASP A 99 -3.62 14.40 -14.04
C ASP A 99 -4.18 13.19 -13.26
N LYS A 100 -5.35 13.32 -12.60
CA LYS A 100 -5.89 12.31 -11.67
C LYS A 100 -4.86 11.87 -10.63
N ALA A 101 -4.15 12.85 -10.07
CA ALA A 101 -2.99 12.66 -9.19
C ALA A 101 -3.11 13.45 -7.89
N LEU A 102 -2.29 13.07 -6.92
CA LEU A 102 -2.06 13.83 -5.69
C LEU A 102 -0.55 13.98 -5.48
N ILE A 103 -0.15 15.14 -4.94
CA ILE A 103 1.16 15.30 -4.30
C ILE A 103 0.96 15.44 -2.80
N ASN A 104 1.76 14.71 -2.01
CA ASN A 104 1.69 14.81 -0.57
C ASN A 104 3.08 14.86 0.08
N ARG A 105 3.18 15.61 1.17
CA ARG A 105 4.32 15.67 2.08
C ARG A 105 3.88 15.53 3.54
N LEU A 106 3.08 14.49 3.81
CA LEU A 106 2.42 14.30 5.10
C LEU A 106 3.38 14.09 6.27
N GLY A 107 4.47 13.29 6.10
CA GLY A 107 5.48 13.07 7.14
C GLY A 107 4.99 12.18 8.28
N PHE A 108 4.27 11.09 7.97
CA PHE A 108 3.79 10.09 8.93
C PHE A 108 3.00 10.65 10.11
N ASN A 109 2.07 11.58 9.85
CA ASN A 109 1.20 12.09 10.91
C ASN A 109 0.26 10.99 11.43
N ASN A 110 0.36 10.69 12.74
CA ASN A 110 -0.42 9.63 13.41
C ASN A 110 -0.43 9.83 14.94
N SER A 111 -1.34 9.12 15.63
CA SER A 111 -1.54 9.17 17.09
C SER A 111 -0.54 8.33 17.90
N GLY A 112 0.45 7.70 17.27
CA GLY A 112 1.44 6.86 17.91
C GLY A 112 0.98 5.43 18.19
N SER A 113 1.94 4.56 18.42
CA SER A 113 1.74 3.11 18.54
C SER A 113 0.85 2.72 19.72
N GLU A 114 0.90 3.46 20.81
CA GLU A 114 0.14 3.14 22.03
C GLU A 114 -1.37 3.26 21.80
N GLU A 115 -1.82 4.43 21.35
CA GLU A 115 -3.24 4.67 21.09
C GLU A 115 -3.79 3.78 19.99
N ILE A 116 -3.01 3.61 18.90
CA ILE A 116 -3.46 2.82 17.75
C ILE A 116 -3.54 1.33 18.08
N SER A 117 -2.57 0.79 18.83
CA SER A 117 -2.63 -0.62 19.27
C SER A 117 -3.81 -0.89 20.19
N ALA A 118 -4.11 0.03 21.11
CA ALA A 118 -5.29 -0.08 21.98
C ALA A 118 -6.60 -0.09 21.16
N ARG A 119 -6.67 0.72 20.10
CA ARG A 119 -7.83 0.77 19.19
C ARG A 119 -8.02 -0.53 18.42
N ILE A 120 -6.93 -1.09 17.86
CA ILE A 120 -6.98 -2.36 17.13
C ILE A 120 -7.37 -3.52 18.06
N LYS A 121 -6.83 -3.57 19.29
CA LYS A 121 -7.20 -4.58 20.29
C LYS A 121 -8.69 -4.55 20.63
N LYS A 122 -9.28 -3.36 20.69
CA LYS A 122 -10.71 -3.17 21.01
C LYS A 122 -11.65 -3.58 19.87
N ASN A 123 -11.19 -3.51 18.63
CA ASN A 123 -12.02 -3.72 17.44
C ASN A 123 -11.38 -4.78 16.54
N SER A 124 -11.89 -6.01 16.57
CA SER A 124 -11.40 -7.08 15.67
C SER A 124 -11.62 -6.71 14.21
N ALA A 125 -10.66 -7.01 13.35
CA ALA A 125 -10.78 -6.78 11.92
C ALA A 125 -11.73 -7.80 11.25
N HIS A 126 -12.61 -7.32 10.40
CA HIS A 126 -13.55 -8.16 9.64
C HIS A 126 -12.93 -8.84 8.42
N GLY A 127 -11.66 -8.56 8.13
CA GLY A 127 -10.92 -9.08 6.99
C GLY A 127 -9.41 -9.01 7.23
N LEU A 128 -8.62 -9.19 6.18
CA LEU A 128 -7.17 -9.16 6.26
C LEU A 128 -6.66 -7.74 6.52
N LEU A 129 -6.01 -7.56 7.66
CA LEU A 129 -5.50 -6.27 8.15
C LEU A 129 -3.96 -6.25 8.13
N GLY A 130 -3.38 -5.38 7.31
CA GLY A 130 -1.96 -5.04 7.35
C GLY A 130 -1.70 -3.84 8.26
N ILE A 131 -0.56 -3.85 8.94
CA ILE A 131 -0.12 -2.74 9.81
C ILE A 131 1.21 -2.20 9.28
N ASN A 132 1.19 -0.97 8.79
CA ASN A 132 2.35 -0.29 8.25
C ASN A 132 3.05 0.51 9.36
N ILE A 133 4.34 0.28 9.54
CA ILE A 133 5.15 0.91 10.59
C ILE A 133 6.34 1.66 9.99
N GLY A 134 6.78 2.70 10.71
CA GLY A 134 7.91 3.53 10.33
C GLY A 134 8.49 4.28 11.53
N PRO A 135 9.66 4.91 11.38
CA PRO A 135 10.32 5.66 12.44
C PRO A 135 9.68 7.03 12.66
N ASN A 136 9.82 7.57 13.86
CA ASN A 136 9.55 8.99 14.10
C ASN A 136 10.54 9.88 13.31
N LYS A 137 10.11 11.11 12.99
CA LYS A 137 10.93 12.05 12.23
C LYS A 137 12.22 12.42 12.96
N ASP A 138 12.12 12.69 14.25
CA ASP A 138 13.23 13.20 15.07
C ASP A 138 13.96 12.09 15.87
N THR A 139 13.88 10.83 15.39
CA THR A 139 14.54 9.70 16.05
C THR A 139 16.04 9.70 15.77
N LYS A 140 16.82 9.30 16.78
CA LYS A 140 18.26 9.04 16.63
C LYS A 140 18.56 7.60 16.19
N ASN A 141 17.63 6.68 16.39
CA ASN A 141 17.77 5.28 16.03
C ASN A 141 16.50 4.78 15.32
N ARG A 142 16.54 4.82 13.99
CA ARG A 142 15.43 4.40 13.14
C ARG A 142 15.11 2.91 13.27
N VAL A 143 16.12 2.07 13.38
CA VAL A 143 15.93 0.61 13.53
C VAL A 143 15.18 0.30 14.82
N GLU A 144 15.57 0.91 15.94
CA GLU A 144 14.87 0.71 17.22
C GLU A 144 13.41 1.19 17.18
N ASP A 145 13.10 2.22 16.42
CA ASP A 145 11.71 2.66 16.24
C ASP A 145 10.86 1.63 15.49
N TYR A 146 11.40 0.98 14.46
CA TYR A 146 10.74 -0.17 13.83
C TYR A 146 10.53 -1.32 14.81
N LEU A 147 11.54 -1.65 15.64
CA LEU A 147 11.43 -2.72 16.64
C LEU A 147 10.38 -2.39 17.70
N LYS A 148 10.31 -1.15 18.20
CA LYS A 148 9.25 -0.72 19.14
C LYS A 148 7.85 -0.93 18.56
N CYS A 149 7.63 -0.51 17.33
CA CYS A 149 6.36 -0.75 16.65
C CYS A 149 6.13 -2.25 16.40
N PHE A 150 7.15 -3.00 15.97
CA PHE A 150 7.04 -4.43 15.73
C PHE A 150 6.58 -5.17 17.00
N ARG A 151 7.22 -4.94 18.15
CA ARG A 151 6.85 -5.50 19.46
C ARG A 151 5.41 -5.18 19.87
N LYS A 152 4.92 -4.01 19.47
CA LYS A 152 3.55 -3.56 19.78
C LYS A 152 2.49 -4.22 18.92
N PHE A 153 2.81 -4.55 17.65
CA PHE A 153 1.82 -4.94 16.65
C PHE A 153 1.91 -6.38 16.14
N TYR A 154 2.96 -7.15 16.48
CA TYR A 154 3.22 -8.48 15.90
C TYR A 154 2.08 -9.50 16.05
N ASN A 155 1.14 -9.29 16.95
CA ASN A 155 -0.02 -10.15 17.20
C ASN A 155 -1.36 -9.45 16.98
N LEU A 156 -1.38 -8.27 16.33
CA LEU A 156 -2.59 -7.45 16.17
C LEU A 156 -3.08 -7.37 14.72
N GLY A 157 -2.24 -7.68 13.76
CA GLY A 157 -2.56 -7.69 12.34
C GLY A 157 -2.28 -9.04 11.69
N ASP A 158 -2.50 -9.12 10.39
CA ASP A 158 -2.24 -10.30 9.57
C ASP A 158 -0.89 -10.25 8.88
N TYR A 159 -0.32 -9.08 8.72
CA TYR A 159 1.06 -8.83 8.31
C TYR A 159 1.53 -7.46 8.80
N ILE A 160 2.84 -7.29 8.92
CA ILE A 160 3.46 -5.99 9.24
C ILE A 160 4.25 -5.50 8.03
N THR A 161 4.01 -4.24 7.64
CA THR A 161 4.76 -3.57 6.59
C THR A 161 5.85 -2.69 7.19
N ILE A 162 7.09 -2.98 6.83
CA ILE A 162 8.27 -2.15 7.10
C ILE A 162 8.35 -1.09 5.98
N ASN A 163 8.03 0.17 6.31
CA ASN A 163 7.97 1.24 5.32
C ASN A 163 9.31 1.96 5.21
N ILE A 164 10.10 1.61 4.19
CA ILE A 164 11.41 2.21 3.90
C ILE A 164 11.38 3.20 2.74
N SER A 165 10.22 3.61 2.26
CA SER A 165 10.06 4.18 0.91
C SER A 165 9.49 5.61 0.87
N SER A 166 9.16 6.22 2.03
CA SER A 166 8.57 7.57 2.02
C SER A 166 9.58 8.61 1.57
N PRO A 167 9.23 9.47 0.57
CA PRO A 167 10.07 10.59 0.19
C PRO A 167 9.98 11.78 1.17
N ASN A 168 9.06 11.71 2.13
CA ASN A 168 8.71 12.81 3.01
C ASN A 168 9.34 12.70 4.42
N THR A 169 10.18 11.70 4.62
CA THR A 169 10.96 11.46 5.83
C THR A 169 12.43 11.44 5.43
N GLU A 170 13.21 12.33 6.00
CA GLU A 170 14.63 12.52 5.66
C GLU A 170 15.40 11.19 5.81
N ASN A 171 16.23 10.89 4.82
CA ASN A 171 17.11 9.71 4.79
C ASN A 171 16.41 8.34 4.97
N LEU A 172 15.08 8.28 4.87
CA LEU A 172 14.37 7.00 5.01
C LEU A 172 14.68 6.04 3.86
N ARG A 173 14.92 6.59 2.67
CA ARG A 173 15.26 5.81 1.48
C ARG A 173 16.69 5.27 1.48
N ASP A 174 17.55 5.68 2.45
CA ASP A 174 18.86 5.08 2.67
C ASP A 174 18.74 3.58 2.95
N PHE A 175 17.60 3.13 3.49
CA PHE A 175 17.28 1.70 3.64
C PHE A 175 17.13 0.93 2.30
N HIS A 176 17.32 1.57 1.14
CA HIS A 176 17.51 0.85 -0.13
C HIS A 176 18.97 0.47 -0.37
N ASN A 177 19.91 1.01 0.41
CA ASN A 177 21.31 0.60 0.39
C ASN A 177 21.50 -0.70 1.17
N LYS A 178 22.50 -1.48 0.78
CA LYS A 178 22.74 -2.83 1.29
C LYS A 178 22.87 -2.89 2.81
N ASN A 179 23.76 -2.08 3.37
CA ASN A 179 24.11 -2.16 4.79
C ASN A 179 22.95 -1.75 5.70
N GLU A 180 22.27 -0.66 5.36
CA GLU A 180 21.13 -0.14 6.12
C GLU A 180 19.93 -1.09 6.05
N LEU A 181 19.68 -1.69 4.88
CA LEU A 181 18.60 -2.66 4.72
C LEU A 181 18.91 -3.96 5.46
N GLU A 182 20.14 -4.43 5.38
CA GLU A 182 20.61 -5.63 6.07
C GLU A 182 20.47 -5.46 7.58
N GLU A 183 20.96 -4.35 8.16
CA GLU A 183 20.82 -4.05 9.60
C GLU A 183 19.36 -4.08 10.04
N LEU A 184 18.47 -3.43 9.29
CA LEU A 184 17.05 -3.36 9.63
C LEU A 184 16.38 -4.74 9.55
N LEU A 185 16.58 -5.48 8.46
CA LEU A 185 15.93 -6.78 8.27
C LEU A 185 16.48 -7.84 9.23
N ASP A 186 17.77 -7.81 9.51
CA ASP A 186 18.38 -8.69 10.53
C ASP A 186 17.80 -8.41 11.92
N ALA A 187 17.67 -7.14 12.30
CA ALA A 187 17.07 -6.74 13.58
C ALA A 187 15.60 -7.21 13.68
N ILE A 188 14.78 -7.02 12.64
CA ILE A 188 13.39 -7.49 12.60
C ILE A 188 13.34 -9.02 12.66
N HIS A 189 14.20 -9.72 11.93
CA HIS A 189 14.26 -11.18 11.93
C HIS A 189 14.60 -11.74 13.31
N LYS A 190 15.62 -11.19 13.97
CA LYS A 190 16.00 -11.55 15.35
C LYS A 190 14.87 -11.29 16.34
N GLU A 191 14.19 -10.16 16.24
CA GLU A 191 13.08 -9.82 17.12
C GLU A 191 11.87 -10.75 16.88
N LYS A 192 11.59 -11.12 15.61
CA LYS A 192 10.55 -12.10 15.25
C LYS A 192 10.82 -13.46 15.88
N ILE A 193 12.07 -13.94 15.87
CA ILE A 193 12.49 -15.19 16.53
C ILE A 193 12.32 -15.09 18.05
N LYS A 194 12.82 -14.02 18.66
CA LYS A 194 12.73 -13.77 20.11
C LYS A 194 11.29 -13.78 20.60
N LEU A 195 10.36 -13.19 19.84
CA LEU A 195 8.93 -13.15 20.15
C LEU A 195 8.18 -14.43 19.75
N LYS A 196 8.86 -15.42 19.15
CA LYS A 196 8.25 -16.64 18.58
C LYS A 196 7.09 -16.31 17.65
N SER A 197 7.21 -15.23 16.88
CA SER A 197 6.16 -14.72 16.01
C SER A 197 6.27 -15.33 14.62
N ASN A 198 5.14 -15.76 14.07
CA ASN A 198 5.02 -16.20 12.69
C ASN A 198 4.35 -15.13 11.79
N ILE A 199 4.23 -13.88 12.30
CA ILE A 199 3.59 -12.83 11.50
C ILE A 199 4.37 -12.58 10.20
N PRO A 200 3.69 -12.54 9.05
CA PRO A 200 4.31 -12.20 7.78
C PRO A 200 4.85 -10.78 7.77
N ILE A 201 6.02 -10.60 7.14
CA ILE A 201 6.68 -9.31 6.98
C ILE A 201 6.55 -8.85 5.53
N ALA A 202 6.08 -7.62 5.36
CA ALA A 202 6.08 -6.89 4.11
C ALA A 202 7.14 -5.79 4.14
N VAL A 203 7.78 -5.52 3.00
CA VAL A 203 8.66 -4.35 2.82
C VAL A 203 8.09 -3.47 1.72
N LYS A 204 7.88 -2.18 2.00
CA LYS A 204 7.35 -1.22 1.02
C LYS A 204 8.47 -0.41 0.40
N ILE A 205 8.58 -0.53 -0.94
CA ILE A 205 9.69 -0.06 -1.76
C ILE A 205 9.33 1.26 -2.47
N SER A 206 10.32 2.13 -2.68
CA SER A 206 10.18 3.37 -3.45
C SER A 206 10.03 3.08 -4.95
N PRO A 207 9.20 3.84 -5.70
CA PRO A 207 9.23 3.77 -7.16
C PRO A 207 10.48 4.40 -7.76
N ASP A 208 11.18 5.24 -7.00
CA ASP A 208 12.38 5.98 -7.42
C ASP A 208 13.67 5.25 -6.99
N ILE A 209 13.58 3.95 -6.75
CA ILE A 209 14.74 3.09 -6.46
C ILE A 209 15.70 3.09 -7.65
N GLU A 210 16.99 3.23 -7.39
CA GLU A 210 18.02 3.20 -8.42
C GLU A 210 18.21 1.79 -9.00
N ASN A 211 18.58 1.69 -10.27
CA ASN A 211 18.73 0.41 -10.94
C ASN A 211 19.74 -0.53 -10.25
N ASN A 212 20.84 0.01 -9.72
CA ASN A 212 21.84 -0.72 -8.96
C ASN A 212 21.37 -1.23 -7.60
N GLN A 213 20.30 -0.63 -7.04
CA GLN A 213 19.71 -1.03 -5.76
C GLN A 213 18.64 -2.12 -5.91
N ILE A 214 18.05 -2.30 -7.10
CA ILE A 214 16.95 -3.26 -7.32
C ILE A 214 17.35 -4.68 -6.98
N GLU A 215 18.51 -5.14 -7.50
CA GLU A 215 19.01 -6.49 -7.25
C GLU A 215 19.41 -6.67 -5.78
N ILE A 216 20.05 -5.65 -5.19
CA ILE A 216 20.44 -5.63 -3.77
C ILE A 216 19.21 -5.80 -2.87
N VAL A 217 18.16 -5.01 -3.13
CA VAL A 217 16.93 -5.11 -2.35
C VAL A 217 16.30 -6.48 -2.53
N ALA A 218 16.19 -7.00 -3.75
CA ALA A 218 15.62 -8.32 -3.99
C ALA A 218 16.41 -9.44 -3.29
N GLU A 219 17.76 -9.38 -3.30
CA GLU A 219 18.63 -10.30 -2.58
C GLU A 219 18.37 -10.25 -1.06
N MET A 220 18.29 -9.05 -0.47
CA MET A 220 18.05 -8.89 0.96
C MET A 220 16.66 -9.38 1.37
N LEU A 221 15.61 -9.14 0.56
CA LEU A 221 14.27 -9.66 0.84
C LEU A 221 14.26 -11.19 0.86
N ASN A 222 14.96 -11.85 -0.08
CA ASN A 222 15.09 -13.31 -0.08
C ASN A 222 15.92 -13.82 1.11
N LYS A 223 17.06 -13.19 1.41
CA LYS A 223 17.96 -13.56 2.49
C LYS A 223 17.27 -13.57 3.87
N TYR A 224 16.43 -12.58 4.13
CA TYR A 224 15.76 -12.42 5.42
C TYR A 224 14.31 -12.95 5.42
N PHE A 225 13.95 -13.79 4.43
CA PHE A 225 12.65 -14.46 4.35
C PHE A 225 11.47 -13.47 4.50
N VAL A 226 11.55 -12.35 3.79
CA VAL A 226 10.44 -11.41 3.68
C VAL A 226 9.30 -12.09 2.91
N ASP A 227 8.08 -11.93 3.39
CA ASP A 227 6.91 -12.63 2.82
C ASP A 227 6.26 -11.83 1.68
N ILE A 228 6.36 -10.48 1.73
CA ILE A 228 5.68 -9.58 0.77
C ILE A 228 6.61 -8.43 0.37
N ALA A 229 6.65 -8.10 -0.92
CA ALA A 229 7.15 -6.84 -1.43
C ALA A 229 5.97 -5.94 -1.85
N ILE A 230 5.86 -4.72 -1.29
CA ILE A 230 4.82 -3.75 -1.69
C ILE A 230 5.44 -2.75 -2.66
N ILE A 231 4.97 -2.75 -3.91
CA ILE A 231 5.51 -1.97 -5.03
C ILE A 231 4.39 -1.14 -5.67
N SER A 232 4.38 0.16 -5.45
CA SER A 232 5.38 0.99 -4.82
C SER A 232 4.76 2.09 -3.94
N ASN A 233 5.60 2.91 -3.32
CA ASN A 233 5.19 4.15 -2.66
C ASN A 233 4.97 5.27 -3.71
N THR A 234 4.95 6.52 -3.28
CA THR A 234 4.84 7.71 -4.12
C THR A 234 6.21 8.13 -4.67
N SER A 235 6.20 8.78 -5.85
CA SER A 235 7.40 9.27 -6.55
C SER A 235 7.63 10.76 -6.32
N ASP A 236 8.87 11.19 -6.19
CA ASP A 236 9.25 12.63 -6.16
C ASP A 236 9.96 13.10 -7.43
N ILE A 237 10.08 12.26 -8.44
CA ILE A 237 10.68 12.55 -9.75
C ILE A 237 9.65 12.50 -10.88
N ASN A 238 10.07 12.88 -12.11
CA ASN A 238 9.32 12.73 -13.37
C ASN A 238 7.96 13.45 -13.39
N ARG A 239 7.96 14.77 -13.19
CA ARG A 239 6.75 15.61 -13.14
C ARG A 239 6.53 16.48 -14.37
N ASP A 240 7.43 16.48 -15.33
CA ASP A 240 7.43 17.40 -16.47
C ASP A 240 6.17 17.25 -17.33
N SER A 241 5.69 16.01 -17.47
CA SER A 241 4.48 15.68 -18.24
C SER A 241 3.15 16.03 -17.56
N LEU A 242 3.18 16.50 -16.30
CA LEU A 242 1.97 16.86 -15.58
C LEU A 242 1.44 18.24 -16.03
N ASN A 243 0.11 18.36 -16.09
CA ASN A 243 -0.56 19.56 -16.57
C ASN A 243 -0.90 20.56 -15.45
N ASN A 244 -1.21 20.06 -14.26
CA ASN A 244 -1.65 20.90 -13.15
C ASN A 244 -0.50 21.72 -12.55
N ILE A 245 -0.76 22.97 -12.17
CA ILE A 245 0.23 23.89 -11.59
C ILE A 245 0.85 23.35 -10.29
N ASN A 246 0.11 22.56 -9.52
CA ASN A 246 0.60 21.92 -8.29
C ASN A 246 1.72 20.91 -8.53
N LYS A 247 2.09 20.60 -9.79
CA LYS A 247 3.26 19.76 -10.10
C LYS A 247 4.58 20.28 -9.51
N LEU A 248 4.65 21.60 -9.24
CA LEU A 248 5.80 22.26 -8.66
C LEU A 248 5.93 22.05 -7.14
N GLU A 249 4.89 21.52 -6.50
CA GLU A 249 4.91 21.26 -5.06
C GLU A 249 5.86 20.12 -4.69
N LYS A 250 6.61 20.29 -3.60
CA LYS A 250 7.46 19.23 -3.04
C LYS A 250 6.60 18.12 -2.40
N GLY A 251 7.06 16.86 -2.47
CA GLY A 251 6.39 15.70 -1.86
C GLY A 251 6.20 14.55 -2.84
N GLY A 252 5.60 13.46 -2.42
CA GLY A 252 5.40 12.27 -3.23
C GLY A 252 4.18 12.37 -4.14
N LEU A 253 4.37 12.14 -5.43
CA LEU A 253 3.33 12.03 -6.46
C LEU A 253 2.69 10.64 -6.42
N SER A 254 1.36 10.59 -6.49
CA SER A 254 0.55 9.38 -6.58
C SER A 254 -0.55 9.52 -7.63
N GLY A 255 -1.20 8.42 -7.98
CA GLY A 255 -2.27 8.42 -8.99
C GLY A 255 -1.79 7.94 -10.35
N ARG A 256 -2.55 8.24 -11.41
CA ARG A 256 -2.29 7.74 -12.77
C ARG A 256 -0.87 7.93 -13.28
N PRO A 257 -0.19 9.06 -13.04
CA PRO A 257 1.16 9.27 -13.58
C PRO A 257 2.21 8.24 -13.14
N ILE A 258 2.02 7.58 -11.98
CA ILE A 258 2.97 6.58 -11.51
C ILE A 258 2.59 5.13 -11.87
N GLU A 259 1.52 4.93 -12.66
CA GLU A 259 1.06 3.57 -13.01
C GLU A 259 2.13 2.78 -13.77
N LYS A 260 2.73 3.41 -14.78
CA LYS A 260 3.74 2.75 -15.64
C LYS A 260 4.98 2.34 -14.85
N ILE A 261 5.56 3.26 -14.07
CA ILE A 261 6.76 2.97 -13.28
C ILE A 261 6.49 1.86 -12.25
N SER A 262 5.32 1.89 -11.59
CA SER A 262 4.92 0.83 -10.67
C SER A 262 4.79 -0.53 -11.39
N ASN A 263 4.18 -0.58 -12.58
CA ASN A 263 4.02 -1.82 -13.34
C ASN A 263 5.35 -2.39 -13.81
N ASP A 264 6.27 -1.54 -14.27
CA ASP A 264 7.61 -1.94 -14.70
C ASP A 264 8.41 -2.51 -13.52
N LEU A 265 8.37 -1.86 -12.36
CA LEU A 265 9.03 -2.37 -11.14
C LEU A 265 8.41 -3.69 -10.66
N ILE A 266 7.08 -3.83 -10.64
CA ILE A 266 6.42 -5.10 -10.31
C ILE A 266 6.97 -6.22 -11.19
N ARG A 267 7.09 -5.98 -12.49
CA ARG A 267 7.61 -6.96 -13.45
C ARG A 267 9.06 -7.35 -13.18
N ILE A 268 9.91 -6.38 -12.84
CA ILE A 268 11.33 -6.63 -12.51
C ILE A 268 11.43 -7.43 -11.22
N PHE A 269 10.78 -6.97 -10.15
CA PHE A 269 10.81 -7.67 -8.86
C PHE A 269 10.18 -9.05 -8.92
N TYR A 270 9.11 -9.26 -9.72
CA TYR A 270 8.53 -10.59 -9.91
C TYR A 270 9.52 -11.62 -10.45
N LYS A 271 10.43 -11.19 -11.33
CA LYS A 271 11.50 -12.06 -11.86
C LYS A 271 12.56 -12.36 -10.80
N LEU A 272 12.96 -11.37 -10.02
CA LEU A 272 14.03 -11.47 -9.01
C LEU A 272 13.59 -12.20 -7.74
N LEU A 273 12.36 -11.99 -7.30
CA LEU A 273 11.81 -12.57 -6.07
C LEU A 273 11.24 -13.98 -6.25
N GLY A 274 10.96 -14.38 -7.48
CA GLY A 274 10.36 -15.68 -7.75
C GLY A 274 8.94 -15.85 -7.20
N LYS A 275 8.59 -17.09 -6.81
CA LYS A 275 7.24 -17.43 -6.31
C LYS A 275 7.11 -17.33 -4.78
N ASN A 276 8.21 -17.23 -4.07
CA ASN A 276 8.23 -17.30 -2.61
C ASN A 276 7.75 -16.01 -1.96
N ILE A 277 8.15 -14.87 -2.51
CA ILE A 277 7.74 -13.55 -2.03
C ILE A 277 6.56 -13.05 -2.87
N LYS A 278 5.44 -12.73 -2.21
CA LYS A 278 4.27 -12.18 -2.89
C LYS A 278 4.45 -10.69 -3.16
N ILE A 279 3.87 -10.20 -4.24
CA ILE A 279 3.91 -8.77 -4.56
C ILE A 279 2.52 -8.17 -4.35
N ILE A 280 2.45 -7.07 -3.59
CA ILE A 280 1.29 -6.19 -3.55
C ILE A 280 1.59 -4.99 -4.44
N GLY A 281 0.84 -4.84 -5.54
CA GLY A 281 1.03 -3.76 -6.50
C GLY A 281 0.28 -2.49 -6.07
N VAL A 282 0.97 -1.35 -6.06
CA VAL A 282 0.41 -0.04 -5.69
C VAL A 282 0.86 1.03 -6.67
N GLY A 283 -0.04 1.94 -7.04
CA GLY A 283 0.26 3.09 -7.90
C GLY A 283 -0.59 3.11 -9.18
N GLY A 284 -1.34 4.19 -9.36
CA GLY A 284 -2.11 4.47 -10.58
C GLY A 284 -3.44 3.73 -10.74
N VAL A 285 -3.81 2.83 -9.83
CA VAL A 285 -4.99 1.98 -9.99
C VAL A 285 -6.28 2.76 -9.73
N ASP A 286 -7.18 2.77 -10.74
CA ASP A 286 -8.51 3.37 -10.67
C ASP A 286 -9.58 2.62 -11.48
N SER A 287 -9.26 1.45 -12.06
CA SER A 287 -10.12 0.65 -12.93
C SER A 287 -9.77 -0.85 -12.87
N GLY A 288 -10.69 -1.71 -13.33
CA GLY A 288 -10.44 -3.15 -13.48
C GLY A 288 -9.29 -3.47 -14.42
N LYS A 289 -9.11 -2.66 -15.48
CA LYS A 289 -7.98 -2.79 -16.40
C LYS A 289 -6.64 -2.50 -15.70
N GLY A 290 -6.58 -1.46 -14.84
CA GLY A 290 -5.37 -1.15 -14.08
C GLY A 290 -5.01 -2.26 -13.09
N VAL A 291 -6.00 -2.92 -12.49
CA VAL A 291 -5.79 -4.12 -11.65
C VAL A 291 -5.25 -5.27 -12.49
N LEU A 292 -5.89 -5.57 -13.64
CA LEU A 292 -5.45 -6.61 -14.56
C LEU A 292 -3.98 -6.43 -14.96
N GLU A 293 -3.58 -5.21 -15.34
CA GLU A 293 -2.21 -4.90 -15.71
C GLU A 293 -1.20 -5.25 -14.60
N LYS A 294 -1.51 -4.93 -13.35
CA LYS A 294 -0.62 -5.27 -12.22
C LYS A 294 -0.56 -6.78 -11.98
N LEU A 295 -1.68 -7.50 -12.09
CA LEU A 295 -1.71 -8.97 -11.98
C LEU A 295 -0.84 -9.61 -13.07
N LEU A 296 -1.00 -9.17 -14.32
CA LEU A 296 -0.21 -9.68 -15.46
C LEU A 296 1.29 -9.42 -15.30
N ASN A 297 1.67 -8.33 -14.64
CA ASN A 297 3.09 -8.02 -14.35
C ASN A 297 3.63 -8.79 -13.13
N GLY A 298 2.79 -9.41 -12.29
CA GLY A 298 3.24 -10.28 -11.20
C GLY A 298 2.73 -9.92 -9.81
N ALA A 299 1.91 -8.88 -9.66
CA ALA A 299 1.25 -8.61 -8.38
C ALA A 299 0.23 -9.70 -8.06
N SER A 300 0.16 -10.11 -6.80
CA SER A 300 -0.84 -11.05 -6.28
C SER A 300 -2.06 -10.34 -5.69
N LEU A 301 -1.84 -9.18 -5.11
CA LEU A 301 -2.85 -8.29 -4.54
C LEU A 301 -2.55 -6.85 -4.98
N ILE A 302 -3.53 -5.98 -4.91
CA ILE A 302 -3.43 -4.60 -5.37
C ILE A 302 -3.95 -3.65 -4.28
N GLN A 303 -3.21 -2.58 -4.00
CA GLN A 303 -3.68 -1.50 -3.14
C GLN A 303 -3.92 -0.23 -3.94
N LEU A 304 -4.88 0.57 -3.49
CA LEU A 304 -5.14 1.90 -4.04
C LEU A 304 -5.39 2.93 -2.93
N TYR A 305 -5.12 4.19 -3.26
CA TYR A 305 -5.45 5.36 -2.44
C TYR A 305 -6.06 6.45 -3.32
N THR A 306 -5.29 7.03 -4.23
CA THR A 306 -5.68 8.16 -5.09
C THR A 306 -6.89 7.84 -5.95
N GLY A 307 -7.01 6.59 -6.43
CA GLY A 307 -8.18 6.13 -7.15
C GLY A 307 -9.49 6.35 -6.37
N MET A 308 -9.48 6.10 -5.05
CA MET A 308 -10.67 6.33 -4.20
C MET A 308 -10.99 7.82 -4.05
N VAL A 309 -9.99 8.70 -3.99
CA VAL A 309 -10.21 10.15 -3.92
C VAL A 309 -10.99 10.66 -5.15
N TYR A 310 -10.65 10.15 -6.33
CA TYR A 310 -11.28 10.57 -7.59
C TYR A 310 -12.57 9.82 -7.95
N ASN A 311 -12.72 8.57 -7.56
CA ASN A 311 -13.87 7.74 -7.93
C ASN A 311 -14.87 7.51 -6.79
N GLY A 312 -14.52 7.92 -5.57
CA GLY A 312 -15.38 7.80 -4.39
C GLY A 312 -15.33 6.43 -3.71
N PRO A 313 -16.16 6.24 -2.66
CA PRO A 313 -16.06 5.08 -1.77
C PRO A 313 -16.43 3.74 -2.46
N ASN A 314 -17.22 3.76 -3.52
CA ASN A 314 -17.66 2.54 -4.22
C ASN A 314 -16.64 1.99 -5.22
N ILE A 315 -15.43 2.54 -5.24
CA ILE A 315 -14.40 2.16 -6.22
C ILE A 315 -14.05 0.67 -6.16
N ALA A 316 -13.98 0.08 -4.98
CA ALA A 316 -13.66 -1.35 -4.82
C ALA A 316 -14.68 -2.23 -5.54
N SER A 317 -15.98 -1.98 -5.34
CA SER A 317 -17.05 -2.72 -6.01
C SER A 317 -17.03 -2.50 -7.53
N LYS A 318 -16.82 -1.27 -7.97
CA LYS A 318 -16.73 -0.94 -9.39
C LYS A 318 -15.58 -1.69 -10.06
N ILE A 319 -14.38 -1.61 -9.50
CA ILE A 319 -13.19 -2.29 -10.03
C ILE A 319 -13.36 -3.81 -10.00
N SER A 320 -13.97 -4.36 -8.92
CA SER A 320 -14.21 -5.80 -8.82
C SER A 320 -15.15 -6.28 -9.94
N ASN A 321 -16.22 -5.55 -10.23
CA ASN A 321 -17.14 -5.89 -11.32
C ASN A 321 -16.43 -5.81 -12.69
N GLU A 322 -15.74 -4.70 -12.98
CA GLU A 322 -14.98 -4.53 -14.21
C GLU A 322 -13.95 -5.65 -14.42
N LEU A 323 -13.17 -5.97 -13.37
CA LEU A 323 -12.16 -7.04 -13.44
C LEU A 323 -12.81 -8.41 -13.67
N ASN A 324 -13.88 -8.71 -12.93
CA ASN A 324 -14.62 -9.95 -13.09
C ASN A 324 -15.12 -10.15 -14.52
N ASP A 325 -15.72 -9.12 -15.11
CA ASP A 325 -16.24 -9.16 -16.48
C ASP A 325 -15.13 -9.38 -17.51
N ILE A 326 -13.98 -8.67 -17.34
CA ILE A 326 -12.81 -8.85 -18.20
C ILE A 326 -12.33 -10.32 -18.13
N LEU A 327 -12.15 -10.86 -16.94
CA LEU A 327 -11.61 -12.22 -16.75
C LEU A 327 -12.59 -13.28 -17.25
N LYS A 328 -13.88 -13.10 -16.99
CA LYS A 328 -14.94 -13.98 -17.48
C LYS A 328 -14.97 -14.04 -19.01
N ASN A 329 -14.89 -12.89 -19.68
CA ASN A 329 -14.85 -12.79 -21.14
C ASN A 329 -13.60 -13.43 -21.75
N GLN A 330 -12.51 -13.54 -21.00
CA GLN A 330 -11.28 -14.23 -21.39
C GLN A 330 -11.25 -15.72 -21.02
N GLY A 331 -12.32 -16.25 -20.42
CA GLY A 331 -12.39 -17.65 -19.99
C GLY A 331 -11.54 -17.99 -18.77
N ILE A 332 -11.02 -16.98 -18.03
CA ILE A 332 -10.20 -17.18 -16.83
C ILE A 332 -11.08 -17.61 -15.67
N LYS A 333 -10.73 -18.70 -15.01
CA LYS A 333 -11.50 -19.27 -13.90
C LYS A 333 -11.09 -18.72 -12.55
N ASN A 334 -9.82 -18.26 -12.42
CA ASN A 334 -9.30 -17.65 -11.20
C ASN A 334 -8.15 -16.69 -11.49
N ILE A 335 -8.08 -15.59 -10.75
CA ILE A 335 -7.01 -14.57 -10.90
C ILE A 335 -5.60 -15.15 -10.76
N SER A 336 -5.43 -16.24 -10.02
CA SER A 336 -4.13 -16.87 -9.85
C SER A 336 -3.52 -17.39 -11.17
N GLU A 337 -4.36 -17.68 -12.17
CA GLU A 337 -3.92 -18.17 -13.48
C GLU A 337 -3.12 -17.12 -14.29
N ILE A 338 -3.37 -15.85 -14.02
CA ILE A 338 -2.80 -14.76 -14.83
C ILE A 338 -1.66 -14.02 -14.13
N ILE A 339 -1.38 -14.32 -12.86
CA ILE A 339 -0.32 -13.64 -12.11
C ILE A 339 1.03 -13.84 -12.81
N GLY A 340 1.63 -12.74 -13.26
CA GLY A 340 2.93 -12.73 -13.90
C GLY A 340 2.94 -13.27 -15.33
N SER A 341 1.78 -13.46 -15.98
CA SER A 341 1.71 -14.06 -17.32
C SER A 341 2.43 -13.25 -18.42
N LYS A 342 2.55 -11.94 -18.28
CA LYS A 342 3.42 -11.13 -19.16
C LYS A 342 4.90 -11.51 -19.09
N ASN A 343 5.31 -12.26 -18.06
CA ASN A 343 6.68 -12.73 -17.91
C ASN A 343 6.90 -14.15 -18.51
N TRP A 344 5.85 -14.86 -18.91
CA TRP A 344 5.94 -16.26 -19.37
C TRP A 344 6.48 -16.38 -20.80
N SER A 345 6.23 -15.41 -21.67
CA SER A 345 6.77 -15.40 -23.04
C SER A 345 8.31 -15.40 -23.10
N TRP A 346 8.97 -15.06 -22.00
CA TRP A 346 10.43 -15.12 -21.87
C TRP A 346 10.93 -16.54 -21.52
N ARG A 347 10.15 -17.34 -20.78
CA ARG A 347 10.52 -18.72 -20.40
C ARG A 347 10.34 -19.75 -21.52
N ALA A 348 9.55 -19.42 -22.54
CA ALA A 348 9.37 -20.30 -23.71
C ALA A 348 10.49 -20.17 -24.75
N ARG A 349 11.49 -19.28 -24.52
CA ARG A 349 12.64 -19.05 -25.42
C ARG A 349 14.00 -19.35 -24.75
N SER A 350 14.01 -19.86 -23.54
CA SER A 350 15.16 -20.42 -22.84
C SER A 350 14.92 -21.89 -22.52
#